data_51f5da8865f0059b5aa34e923b5ac42a
#
_entry.id   51f5da8865f0059b5aa34e923b5ac42a
#
_cell.length_a   1.000
_cell.length_b   1.000
_cell.length_c   1.000
_cell.angle_alpha   90.00
_cell.angle_beta   90.00
_cell.angle_gamma   90.00
#
_symmetry.space_group_name_H-M   'P 1'
#
loop_
_entity.id
_entity.type
_entity.pdbx_description
1 polymer ?
#
loop_
_entity_poly.entity_id
_entity_poly.type
_entity_poly.pdbx_seq_one_letter_code
_entity_poly.pdbx_strand_id
1 'polypeptide(L)'
;EAAFEDMKVKQTTFGELDKICKPECVFASNTSSLSITEIGKGLSRPLVGMHFFNPADRMKLIEVIAGVNTPAETVETIKKISTEIGKSPVQVNEAAGFVVNRILIPMINEAAFIKMEGVSDIAGIDTAMKLGANHPMGPLELGDFVGLDICLAIMDVLYKETGDSKYRACPLIRKMVRGGNLGCK
;
A
#
# COMPACT_ATOMS: atom_id res chain seq x y z
N GLU A 1 10.90 10.34 -0.03
CA GLU A 1 11.14 9.60 -1.26
C GLU A 1 9.82 9.01 -1.75
N ALA A 2 9.54 9.13 -3.06
CA ALA A 2 8.37 8.58 -3.74
C ALA A 2 8.77 8.03 -5.13
N ALA A 3 9.93 7.38 -5.21
CA ALA A 3 10.44 6.76 -6.42
C ALA A 3 9.67 5.45 -6.73
N PHE A 4 10.05 4.79 -7.82
CA PHE A 4 9.44 3.54 -8.26
C PHE A 4 9.43 2.48 -7.14
N GLU A 5 8.36 1.67 -7.07
CA GLU A 5 8.14 0.67 -6.01
C GLU A 5 9.00 -0.57 -6.23
N ASP A 6 10.31 -0.38 -6.08
CA ASP A 6 11.35 -1.41 -6.19
C ASP A 6 12.36 -1.26 -5.05
N MET A 7 12.66 -2.36 -4.36
CA MET A 7 13.54 -2.38 -3.19
C MET A 7 14.93 -1.81 -3.50
N LYS A 8 15.52 -2.24 -4.61
CA LYS A 8 16.88 -1.83 -4.97
C LYS A 8 16.95 -0.35 -5.35
N VAL A 9 15.93 0.15 -6.05
CA VAL A 9 15.82 1.58 -6.38
C VAL A 9 15.76 2.41 -5.11
N LYS A 10 14.89 2.05 -4.16
CA LYS A 10 14.74 2.79 -2.90
C LYS A 10 16.01 2.73 -2.04
N GLN A 11 16.62 1.56 -1.89
CA GLN A 11 17.89 1.40 -1.16
C GLN A 11 19.02 2.23 -1.78
N THR A 12 19.15 2.22 -3.12
CA THR A 12 20.16 3.03 -3.83
C THR A 12 19.91 4.52 -3.59
N THR A 13 18.66 4.97 -3.77
CA THR A 13 18.29 6.38 -3.55
C THR A 13 18.62 6.85 -2.14
N PHE A 14 18.22 6.10 -1.12
CA PHE A 14 18.53 6.47 0.27
C PHE A 14 20.01 6.36 0.59
N GLY A 15 20.73 5.39 0.03
CA GLY A 15 22.18 5.28 0.20
C GLY A 15 22.97 6.44 -0.41
N GLU A 16 22.47 7.05 -1.48
CA GLU A 16 23.02 8.29 -2.05
C GLU A 16 22.66 9.50 -1.20
N LEU A 17 21.41 9.62 -0.79
CA LEU A 17 20.93 10.70 0.08
C LEU A 17 21.65 10.71 1.44
N ASP A 18 21.95 9.54 1.98
CA ASP A 18 22.63 9.41 3.29
C ASP A 18 24.04 10.04 3.31
N LYS A 19 24.69 10.10 2.14
CA LYS A 19 26.03 10.71 1.99
C LYS A 19 26.00 12.23 1.85
N ILE A 20 24.88 12.80 1.39
CA ILE A 20 24.81 14.23 1.02
C ILE A 20 23.85 15.04 1.90
N CYS A 21 22.89 14.39 2.56
CA CYS A 21 21.95 15.07 3.43
C CYS A 21 22.57 15.41 4.78
N LYS A 22 22.17 16.55 5.35
CA LYS A 22 22.58 16.96 6.68
C LYS A 22 22.14 15.95 7.76
N PRO A 23 22.86 15.82 8.88
CA PRO A 23 22.55 14.83 9.92
C PRO A 23 21.13 14.91 10.48
N GLU A 24 20.55 16.11 10.57
CA GLU A 24 19.20 16.37 11.07
C GLU A 24 18.08 16.05 10.06
N CYS A 25 18.41 15.66 8.83
CA CYS A 25 17.43 15.32 7.81
C CYS A 25 16.74 13.99 8.15
N VAL A 26 15.42 14.02 8.25
CA VAL A 26 14.59 12.82 8.46
C VAL A 26 14.33 12.13 7.12
N PHE A 27 14.58 10.82 7.08
CA PHE A 27 14.29 10.01 5.90
C PHE A 27 12.92 9.36 6.00
N ALA A 28 12.08 9.59 5.00
CA ALA A 28 10.74 9.01 4.90
C ALA A 28 10.49 8.43 3.50
N SER A 29 9.87 7.25 3.43
CA SER A 29 9.50 6.57 2.19
C SER A 29 7.99 6.49 2.02
N ASN A 30 7.51 6.77 0.80
CA ASN A 30 6.10 6.60 0.41
C ASN A 30 5.82 5.18 -0.14
N THR A 31 6.60 4.19 0.24
CA THR A 31 6.32 2.81 -0.18
C THR A 31 4.93 2.36 0.26
N SER A 32 4.26 1.59 -0.60
CA SER A 32 2.93 1.04 -0.32
C SER A 32 2.97 -0.39 0.20
N SER A 33 4.08 -1.12 0.02
CA SER A 33 4.16 -2.54 0.32
C SER A 33 5.52 -3.05 0.77
N LEU A 34 6.60 -2.30 0.51
CA LEU A 34 7.96 -2.73 0.84
C LEU A 34 8.30 -2.48 2.30
N SER A 35 9.17 -3.32 2.86
CA SER A 35 9.64 -3.23 4.24
C SER A 35 10.47 -1.96 4.47
N ILE A 36 10.03 -1.11 5.39
CA ILE A 36 10.78 0.07 5.86
C ILE A 36 12.10 -0.34 6.49
N THR A 37 12.08 -1.43 7.27
CA THR A 37 13.27 -2.01 7.90
C THR A 37 14.30 -2.43 6.83
N GLU A 38 13.85 -3.10 5.76
CA GLU A 38 14.73 -3.57 4.70
C GLU A 38 15.26 -2.42 3.84
N ILE A 39 14.42 -1.42 3.51
CA ILE A 39 14.86 -0.23 2.78
C ILE A 39 15.92 0.52 3.60
N GLY A 40 15.72 0.66 4.92
CA GLY A 40 16.61 1.38 5.83
C GLY A 40 17.90 0.63 6.19
N LYS A 41 18.10 -0.60 5.70
CA LYS A 41 19.27 -1.41 6.03
C LYS A 41 20.56 -0.75 5.54
N GLY A 42 21.47 -0.50 6.47
CA GLY A 42 22.80 0.08 6.18
C GLY A 42 22.83 1.59 6.12
N LEU A 43 21.72 2.28 6.33
CA LEU A 43 21.71 3.75 6.46
C LEU A 43 22.29 4.18 7.82
N SER A 44 22.94 5.35 7.84
CA SER A 44 23.49 5.95 9.07
C SER A 44 22.40 6.57 9.96
N ARG A 45 21.19 6.72 9.45
CA ARG A 45 20.04 7.34 10.12
C ARG A 45 18.77 6.51 9.97
N PRO A 46 17.79 6.68 10.87
CA PRO A 46 16.55 5.92 10.81
C PRO A 46 15.71 6.30 9.60
N LEU A 47 15.00 5.30 9.05
CA LEU A 47 13.98 5.47 8.03
C LEU A 47 12.60 5.26 8.66
N VAL A 48 11.61 6.03 8.21
CA VAL A 48 10.19 5.89 8.57
C VAL A 48 9.34 5.79 7.31
N GLY A 49 8.24 5.07 7.34
CA GLY A 49 7.24 5.11 6.28
C GLY A 49 6.33 6.33 6.43
N MET A 50 6.05 7.01 5.32
CA MET A 50 5.07 8.09 5.23
C MET A 50 4.21 7.82 4.00
N HIS A 51 3.23 6.91 4.16
CA HIS A 51 2.44 6.37 3.07
C HIS A 51 1.22 7.25 2.79
N PHE A 52 1.22 7.88 1.62
CA PHE A 52 0.10 8.65 1.10
C PHE A 52 -0.84 7.78 0.28
N PHE A 53 -2.10 8.21 0.19
CA PHE A 53 -3.13 7.58 -0.64
C PHE A 53 -3.43 8.43 -1.87
N ASN A 54 -3.64 7.79 -3.00
CA ASN A 54 -3.93 8.48 -4.27
C ASN A 54 -5.43 8.83 -4.37
N PRO A 55 -5.79 10.07 -4.74
CA PRO A 55 -4.93 11.23 -5.03
C PRO A 55 -4.42 11.89 -3.74
N ALA A 56 -3.12 12.14 -3.68
CA ALA A 56 -2.46 12.62 -2.45
C ALA A 56 -2.94 14.00 -1.99
N ASP A 57 -3.45 14.84 -2.88
CA ASP A 57 -4.02 16.15 -2.57
C ASP A 57 -5.38 16.05 -1.88
N ARG A 58 -6.18 15.02 -2.18
CA ARG A 58 -7.55 14.82 -1.67
C ARG A 58 -7.62 13.90 -0.46
N MET A 59 -6.89 12.80 -0.49
CA MET A 59 -6.92 11.80 0.58
C MET A 59 -6.27 12.35 1.84
N LYS A 60 -7.00 12.31 2.97
CA LYS A 60 -6.54 12.90 4.23
C LYS A 60 -5.61 12.00 5.03
N LEU A 61 -5.69 10.68 4.83
CA LEU A 61 -4.92 9.71 5.59
C LEU A 61 -3.44 9.71 5.18
N ILE A 62 -2.57 9.65 6.17
CA ILE A 62 -1.19 9.19 6.05
C ILE A 62 -1.00 8.04 7.03
N GLU A 63 -0.57 6.88 6.56
CA GLU A 63 -0.03 5.84 7.44
C GLU A 63 1.44 6.19 7.73
N VAL A 64 1.79 6.29 9.01
CA VAL A 64 3.16 6.52 9.49
C VAL A 64 3.71 5.19 9.99
N ILE A 65 4.62 4.58 9.24
CA ILE A 65 5.06 3.20 9.48
C ILE A 65 6.39 3.19 10.22
N ALA A 66 6.37 2.60 11.41
CA ALA A 66 7.58 2.33 12.17
C ALA A 66 8.18 0.98 11.77
N GLY A 67 9.36 1.00 11.15
CA GLY A 67 10.20 -0.19 11.00
C GLY A 67 10.87 -0.58 12.33
N VAL A 68 11.55 -1.71 12.36
CA VAL A 68 12.20 -2.24 13.58
C VAL A 68 13.20 -1.24 14.19
N ASN A 69 13.89 -0.49 13.35
CA ASN A 69 14.93 0.48 13.77
C ASN A 69 14.44 1.93 13.73
N THR A 70 13.14 2.18 13.62
CA THR A 70 12.58 3.54 13.59
C THR A 70 12.32 4.03 15.02
N PRO A 71 13.04 5.06 15.50
CA PRO A 71 12.81 5.61 16.83
C PRO A 71 11.43 6.27 16.96
N ALA A 72 10.84 6.21 18.15
CA ALA A 72 9.54 6.83 18.43
C ALA A 72 9.52 8.34 18.13
N GLU A 73 10.61 9.05 18.40
CA GLU A 73 10.75 10.48 18.12
C GLU A 73 10.66 10.79 16.62
N THR A 74 11.19 9.90 15.76
CA THR A 74 11.08 10.03 14.30
C THR A 74 9.62 9.87 13.85
N VAL A 75 8.91 8.90 14.42
CA VAL A 75 7.48 8.68 14.18
C VAL A 75 6.66 9.91 14.57
N GLU A 76 6.90 10.45 15.77
CA GLU A 76 6.20 11.65 16.25
C GLU A 76 6.51 12.89 15.38
N THR A 77 7.75 13.02 14.92
CA THR A 77 8.14 14.10 13.99
C THR A 77 7.32 14.01 12.70
N ILE A 78 7.20 12.83 12.09
CA ILE A 78 6.43 12.66 10.85
C ILE A 78 4.91 12.82 11.09
N LYS A 79 4.38 12.38 12.23
CA LYS A 79 2.98 12.64 12.61
C LYS A 79 2.70 14.14 12.70
N LYS A 80 3.60 14.89 13.35
CA LYS A 80 3.49 16.36 13.43
C LYS A 80 3.50 17.01 12.06
N ILE A 81 4.48 16.68 11.21
CA ILE A 81 4.57 17.19 9.84
C ILE A 81 3.29 16.83 9.05
N SER A 82 2.80 15.60 9.16
CA SER A 82 1.56 15.17 8.50
C SER A 82 0.37 16.03 8.91
N THR A 83 0.26 16.36 10.18
CA THR A 83 -0.82 17.24 10.71
C THR A 83 -0.66 18.68 10.20
N GLU A 84 0.57 19.20 10.18
CA GLU A 84 0.86 20.56 9.69
C GLU A 84 0.51 20.74 8.21
N ILE A 85 0.64 19.69 7.39
CA ILE A 85 0.21 19.71 5.98
C ILE A 85 -1.27 19.36 5.78
N GLY A 86 -2.08 19.33 6.85
CA GLY A 86 -3.52 19.13 6.81
C GLY A 86 -3.95 17.68 6.63
N LYS A 87 -3.07 16.71 6.93
CA LYS A 87 -3.38 15.27 6.88
C LYS A 87 -3.69 14.72 8.27
N SER A 88 -4.28 13.53 8.28
CA SER A 88 -4.59 12.75 9.50
C SER A 88 -3.62 11.57 9.59
N PRO A 89 -2.56 11.65 10.41
CA PRO A 89 -1.60 10.56 10.55
C PRO A 89 -2.16 9.42 11.41
N VAL A 90 -1.97 8.20 10.97
CA VAL A 90 -2.20 6.98 11.75
C VAL A 90 -0.88 6.23 11.87
N GLN A 91 -0.43 5.99 13.09
CA GLN A 91 0.76 5.20 13.34
C GLN A 91 0.48 3.72 13.10
N VAL A 92 1.38 3.06 12.37
CA VAL A 92 1.32 1.64 12.04
C VAL A 92 2.67 1.00 12.32
N ASN A 93 2.69 -0.14 12.96
CA ASN A 93 3.89 -0.97 13.01
C ASN A 93 4.05 -1.68 11.67
N GLU A 94 5.29 -1.86 11.24
CA GLU A 94 5.59 -2.49 9.97
C GLU A 94 4.96 -3.87 9.85
N ALA A 95 4.18 -4.04 8.79
CA ALA A 95 3.60 -5.32 8.38
C ALA A 95 3.26 -5.24 6.89
N ALA A 96 3.25 -6.36 6.19
CA ALA A 96 2.89 -6.41 4.77
C ALA A 96 1.50 -5.78 4.54
N GLY A 97 1.43 -4.80 3.61
CA GLY A 97 0.21 -4.08 3.24
C GLY A 97 -0.31 -3.10 4.28
N PHE A 98 0.42 -2.87 5.37
CA PHE A 98 0.06 -1.97 6.46
C PHE A 98 -1.37 -2.23 6.97
N VAL A 99 -2.21 -1.20 7.16
CA VAL A 99 -3.61 -1.40 7.56
C VAL A 99 -4.54 -1.40 6.35
N VAL A 100 -4.50 -0.34 5.54
CA VAL A 100 -5.50 -0.17 4.47
C VAL A 100 -5.36 -1.23 3.39
N ASN A 101 -4.18 -1.40 2.83
CA ASN A 101 -3.98 -2.38 1.74
C ASN A 101 -4.20 -3.82 2.21
N ARG A 102 -3.86 -4.13 3.47
CA ARG A 102 -4.07 -5.45 4.05
C ARG A 102 -5.54 -5.84 4.20
N ILE A 103 -6.44 -4.86 4.28
CA ILE A 103 -7.89 -5.07 4.32
C ILE A 103 -8.50 -4.93 2.93
N LEU A 104 -8.17 -3.84 2.24
CA LEU A 104 -8.80 -3.44 1.00
C LEU A 104 -8.51 -4.39 -0.17
N ILE A 105 -7.24 -4.76 -0.35
CA ILE A 105 -6.85 -5.58 -1.50
C ILE A 105 -7.39 -7.01 -1.40
N PRO A 106 -7.34 -7.70 -0.24
CA PRO A 106 -8.06 -8.97 -0.07
C PRO A 106 -9.57 -8.89 -0.30
N MET A 107 -10.22 -7.78 0.04
CA MET A 107 -11.65 -7.57 -0.26
C MET A 107 -11.90 -7.52 -1.78
N ILE A 108 -11.06 -6.79 -2.54
CA ILE A 108 -11.12 -6.77 -4.02
C ILE A 108 -10.88 -8.17 -4.57
N ASN A 109 -9.89 -8.88 -4.03
CA ASN A 109 -9.54 -10.24 -4.42
C ASN A 109 -10.70 -11.22 -4.19
N GLU A 110 -11.39 -11.11 -3.06
CA GLU A 110 -12.58 -11.93 -2.75
C GLU A 110 -13.73 -11.62 -3.70
N ALA A 111 -13.97 -10.36 -4.03
CA ALA A 111 -14.96 -9.97 -5.03
C ALA A 111 -14.67 -10.58 -6.42
N ALA A 112 -13.39 -10.69 -6.78
CA ALA A 112 -12.99 -11.37 -8.01
C ALA A 112 -13.23 -12.90 -7.96
N PHE A 113 -13.10 -13.55 -6.78
CA PHE A 113 -13.51 -14.95 -6.60
C PHE A 113 -15.01 -15.12 -6.75
N ILE A 114 -15.83 -14.27 -6.11
CA ILE A 114 -17.30 -14.27 -6.24
C ILE A 114 -17.71 -14.17 -7.71
N LYS A 115 -17.06 -13.29 -8.48
CA LYS A 115 -17.28 -13.18 -9.94
C LYS A 115 -16.86 -14.44 -10.69
N MET A 116 -15.68 -14.98 -10.37
CA MET A 116 -15.14 -16.17 -11.04
C MET A 116 -16.01 -17.42 -10.79
N GLU A 117 -16.56 -17.54 -9.59
CA GLU A 117 -17.44 -18.64 -9.15
C GLU A 117 -18.87 -18.52 -9.67
N GLY A 118 -19.21 -17.39 -10.29
CA GLY A 118 -20.54 -17.16 -10.88
C GLY A 118 -21.64 -16.88 -9.85
N VAL A 119 -21.27 -16.48 -8.63
CA VAL A 119 -22.24 -16.13 -7.57
C VAL A 119 -23.04 -14.90 -7.97
N SER A 120 -22.41 -13.89 -8.57
CA SER A 120 -23.07 -12.71 -9.12
C SER A 120 -22.27 -12.13 -10.30
N ASP A 121 -22.88 -11.20 -11.03
CA ASP A 121 -22.20 -10.40 -12.02
C ASP A 121 -21.48 -9.20 -11.37
N ILE A 122 -20.66 -8.48 -12.15
CA ILE A 122 -19.87 -7.35 -11.67
C ILE A 122 -20.75 -6.27 -11.05
N ALA A 123 -21.82 -5.90 -11.74
CA ALA A 123 -22.74 -4.86 -11.28
C ALA A 123 -23.45 -5.24 -9.98
N GLY A 124 -23.85 -6.52 -9.87
CA GLY A 124 -24.48 -7.05 -8.66
C GLY A 124 -23.56 -7.06 -7.45
N ILE A 125 -22.29 -7.48 -7.63
CA ILE A 125 -21.27 -7.48 -6.57
C ILE A 125 -21.05 -6.05 -6.05
N ASP A 126 -20.79 -5.11 -6.95
CA ASP A 126 -20.54 -3.71 -6.58
C ASP A 126 -21.77 -3.05 -5.94
N THR A 127 -22.95 -3.31 -6.46
CA THR A 127 -24.20 -2.81 -5.87
C THR A 127 -24.43 -3.37 -4.48
N ALA A 128 -24.22 -4.67 -4.28
CA ALA A 128 -24.36 -5.31 -2.96
C ALA A 128 -23.45 -4.67 -1.92
N MET A 129 -22.20 -4.39 -2.26
CA MET A 129 -21.26 -3.75 -1.33
C MET A 129 -21.56 -2.27 -1.09
N LYS A 130 -22.01 -1.54 -2.13
CA LYS A 130 -22.44 -0.13 -1.96
C LYS A 130 -23.67 -0.02 -1.07
N LEU A 131 -24.68 -0.84 -1.27
CA LEU A 131 -25.95 -0.73 -0.56
C LEU A 131 -26.01 -1.56 0.74
N GLY A 132 -25.39 -2.72 0.76
CA GLY A 132 -25.41 -3.63 1.91
C GLY A 132 -24.34 -3.32 2.97
N ALA A 133 -23.17 -2.81 2.56
CA ALA A 133 -22.06 -2.47 3.44
C ALA A 133 -21.75 -0.97 3.49
N ASN A 134 -22.53 -0.14 2.80
CA ASN A 134 -22.37 1.32 2.72
C ASN A 134 -20.97 1.75 2.21
N HIS A 135 -20.39 0.99 1.29
CA HIS A 135 -19.14 1.35 0.65
C HIS A 135 -19.36 2.50 -0.37
N PRO A 136 -18.46 3.49 -0.43
CA PRO A 136 -18.61 4.60 -1.39
C PRO A 136 -18.42 4.14 -2.84
N MET A 137 -17.70 3.04 -3.05
CA MET A 137 -17.38 2.42 -4.34
C MET A 137 -17.44 0.90 -4.18
N GLY A 138 -17.94 0.20 -5.21
CA GLY A 138 -17.92 -1.26 -5.20
C GLY A 138 -16.50 -1.83 -5.30
N PRO A 139 -16.25 -3.05 -4.81
CA PRO A 139 -14.91 -3.61 -4.77
C PRO A 139 -14.29 -3.85 -6.15
N LEU A 140 -15.08 -4.22 -7.15
CA LEU A 140 -14.55 -4.44 -8.51
C LEU A 140 -14.31 -3.11 -9.23
N GLU A 141 -15.21 -2.13 -9.09
CA GLU A 141 -15.00 -0.75 -9.52
C GLU A 141 -13.73 -0.15 -8.89
N LEU A 142 -13.51 -0.39 -7.59
CA LEU A 142 -12.31 0.04 -6.90
C LEU A 142 -11.05 -0.68 -7.40
N GLY A 143 -11.16 -1.97 -7.71
CA GLY A 143 -10.07 -2.74 -8.30
C GLY A 143 -9.65 -2.19 -9.67
N ASP A 144 -10.60 -1.81 -10.51
CA ASP A 144 -10.35 -1.15 -11.79
C ASP A 144 -9.72 0.24 -11.61
N PHE A 145 -10.15 0.99 -10.59
CA PHE A 145 -9.61 2.32 -10.28
C PHE A 145 -8.17 2.25 -9.75
N VAL A 146 -7.87 1.31 -8.85
CA VAL A 146 -6.50 1.08 -8.31
C VAL A 146 -5.58 0.53 -9.40
N GLY A 147 -6.09 -0.35 -10.23
CA GLY A 147 -5.37 -1.12 -11.22
C GLY A 147 -5.16 -2.57 -10.76
N LEU A 148 -5.58 -3.51 -11.60
CA LEU A 148 -5.50 -4.95 -11.27
C LEU A 148 -4.08 -5.46 -11.16
N ASP A 149 -3.13 -4.85 -11.88
CA ASP A 149 -1.70 -5.13 -11.75
C ASP A 149 -1.16 -4.75 -10.36
N ILE A 150 -1.59 -3.60 -9.83
CA ILE A 150 -1.23 -3.15 -8.48
C ILE A 150 -1.88 -4.06 -7.44
N CYS A 151 -3.17 -4.38 -7.60
CA CYS A 151 -3.86 -5.32 -6.71
C CYS A 151 -3.14 -6.68 -6.68
N LEU A 152 -2.75 -7.20 -7.84
CA LEU A 152 -2.02 -8.45 -7.95
C LEU A 152 -0.66 -8.39 -7.26
N ALA A 153 0.11 -7.33 -7.50
CA ALA A 153 1.43 -7.15 -6.88
C ALA A 153 1.34 -7.12 -5.35
N ILE A 154 0.35 -6.40 -4.79
CA ILE A 154 0.14 -6.35 -3.34
C ILE A 154 -0.29 -7.72 -2.80
N MET A 155 -1.20 -8.45 -3.46
CA MET A 155 -1.56 -9.82 -3.05
C MET A 155 -0.35 -10.74 -3.04
N ASP A 156 0.53 -10.65 -4.03
CA ASP A 156 1.74 -11.47 -4.10
C ASP A 156 2.74 -11.12 -2.98
N VAL A 157 2.87 -9.84 -2.61
CA VAL A 157 3.65 -9.42 -1.44
C VAL A 157 3.04 -9.97 -0.16
N LEU A 158 1.73 -9.81 0.06
CA LEU A 158 1.03 -10.31 1.24
C LEU A 158 1.21 -11.84 1.38
N TYR A 159 1.08 -12.57 0.29
CA TYR A 159 1.27 -14.02 0.28
C TYR A 159 2.71 -14.42 0.57
N LYS A 160 3.68 -13.77 -0.06
CA LYS A 160 5.11 -14.05 0.13
C LYS A 160 5.55 -13.80 1.57
N GLU A 161 5.13 -12.68 2.16
CA GLU A 161 5.53 -12.27 3.51
C GLU A 161 4.86 -13.10 4.61
N THR A 162 3.65 -13.59 4.38
CA THR A 162 2.89 -14.31 5.42
C THR A 162 2.88 -15.83 5.25
N GLY A 163 3.03 -16.32 4.01
CA GLY A 163 2.82 -17.73 3.66
C GLY A 163 1.36 -18.20 3.81
N ASP A 164 0.43 -17.31 4.12
CA ASP A 164 -0.97 -17.65 4.39
C ASP A 164 -1.79 -17.67 3.09
N SER A 165 -2.42 -18.82 2.82
CA SER A 165 -3.21 -19.06 1.61
C SER A 165 -4.39 -18.10 1.43
N LYS A 166 -4.86 -17.43 2.49
CA LYS A 166 -5.91 -16.39 2.39
C LYS A 166 -5.52 -15.21 1.51
N TYR A 167 -4.20 -15.00 1.32
CA TYR A 167 -3.67 -13.96 0.43
C TYR A 167 -3.34 -14.46 -0.98
N ARG A 168 -3.75 -15.68 -1.33
CA ARG A 168 -3.63 -16.20 -2.69
C ARG A 168 -4.42 -15.33 -3.65
N ALA A 169 -3.73 -14.75 -4.65
CA ALA A 169 -4.41 -13.95 -5.66
C ALA A 169 -5.38 -14.79 -6.50
N CYS A 170 -6.57 -14.24 -6.75
CA CYS A 170 -7.59 -14.85 -7.58
C CYS A 170 -7.05 -15.14 -8.99
N PRO A 171 -7.23 -16.37 -9.52
CA PRO A 171 -6.82 -16.70 -10.89
C PRO A 171 -7.38 -15.77 -11.95
N LEU A 172 -8.59 -15.23 -11.75
CA LEU A 172 -9.20 -14.26 -12.66
C LEU A 172 -8.36 -12.98 -12.75
N ILE A 173 -7.93 -12.39 -11.61
CA ILE A 173 -7.06 -11.20 -11.59
C ILE A 173 -5.76 -11.48 -12.35
N ARG A 174 -5.10 -12.61 -12.07
CA ARG A 174 -3.87 -13.01 -12.80
C ARG A 174 -4.08 -13.12 -14.30
N LYS A 175 -5.22 -13.70 -14.72
CA LYS A 175 -5.59 -13.84 -16.13
C LYS A 175 -5.82 -12.48 -16.79
N MET A 176 -6.54 -11.58 -16.11
CA MET A 176 -6.80 -10.22 -16.60
C MET A 176 -5.50 -9.45 -16.80
N VAL A 177 -4.63 -9.44 -15.80
CA VAL A 177 -3.32 -8.76 -15.85
C VAL A 177 -2.43 -9.32 -16.97
N ARG A 178 -2.37 -10.65 -17.14
CA ARG A 178 -1.63 -11.27 -18.26
C ARG A 178 -2.19 -10.88 -19.63
N GLY A 179 -3.49 -10.63 -19.71
CA GLY A 179 -4.17 -10.17 -20.92
C GLY A 179 -4.06 -8.67 -21.17
N GLY A 180 -3.38 -7.91 -20.30
CA GLY A 180 -3.27 -6.45 -20.41
C GLY A 180 -4.52 -5.70 -19.97
N ASN A 181 -5.50 -6.37 -19.35
CA ASN A 181 -6.71 -5.74 -18.81
C ASN A 181 -6.43 -5.28 -17.39
N LEU A 182 -5.99 -4.03 -17.23
CA LEU A 182 -5.48 -3.49 -15.98
C LEU A 182 -6.49 -2.62 -15.21
N GLY A 183 -7.70 -2.43 -15.74
CA GLY A 183 -8.71 -1.52 -15.21
C GLY A 183 -8.73 -0.18 -15.95
N CYS A 184 -8.96 0.91 -15.24
CA CYS A 184 -9.12 2.27 -15.80
C CYS A 184 -7.79 2.96 -16.21
N LYS A 185 -6.74 2.22 -16.44
CA LYS A 185 -5.44 2.76 -16.89
C LYS A 185 -5.35 2.89 -18.39
#